data_6f334f3fcf56fb64750859d88d57bda6
#
_entry.id   6f334f3fcf56fb64750859d88d57bda6
#
_cell.length_a   1.000
_cell.length_b   1.000
_cell.length_c   1.000
_cell.angle_alpha   90.00
_cell.angle_beta   90.00
_cell.angle_gamma   90.00
#
_symmetry.space_group_name_H-M   'P 1'
#
loop_
_entity.id
_entity.type
_entity.pdbx_description
1 polymer ?
#
loop_
_entity_poly.entity_id
_entity_poly.type
_entity_poly.pdbx_seq_one_letter_code
_entity_poly.pdbx_strand_id
1 'polypeptide(L)'
;VQSPPNLPGWDDVPAVAIVERATGLRAKLENDANACALAEWRFGAGRGTSDMVFLTFGTGLGAGIIANGRLLCGHSGMGGECGHIRIASSGPVGYGKAGSFEGFCSGGGIAQLGRFRAEAALKAGHPLAWCQTEADLPSVSAKTIGDAADRGDADAVAVYEESGRRLGEGLSILIDILNPECIVIGSIFARSE
;
A
#
# COMPACT_ATOMS: atom_id res chain seq x y z
N VAL A 1 12.16 -13.79 12.23
CA VAL A 1 10.98 -12.91 12.08
C VAL A 1 10.81 -12.19 13.41
N GLN A 2 10.72 -10.87 13.39
CA GLN A 2 10.61 -10.06 14.60
C GLN A 2 9.27 -9.33 14.60
N SER A 3 8.39 -9.70 15.52
CA SER A 3 7.13 -9.02 15.86
C SER A 3 6.33 -8.47 14.68
N PRO A 4 6.00 -9.28 13.65
CA PRO A 4 5.23 -8.79 12.52
C PRO A 4 3.82 -8.38 12.99
N PRO A 5 3.32 -7.20 12.59
CA PRO A 5 2.08 -6.65 13.15
C PRO A 5 0.84 -7.53 12.93
N ASN A 6 0.87 -8.37 11.89
CA ASN A 6 -0.24 -9.23 11.53
C ASN A 6 -0.12 -10.68 12.06
N LEU A 7 0.94 -10.99 12.83
CA LEU A 7 1.19 -12.32 13.38
C LEU A 7 1.51 -12.22 14.89
N PRO A 8 0.51 -12.03 15.74
CA PRO A 8 0.71 -11.95 17.18
C PRO A 8 1.44 -13.18 17.72
N GLY A 9 2.47 -12.98 18.56
CA GLY A 9 3.27 -14.06 19.16
C GLY A 9 4.41 -14.59 18.28
N TRP A 10 4.65 -13.98 17.11
CA TRP A 10 5.79 -14.30 16.24
C TRP A 10 7.03 -13.47 16.60
N ASP A 11 7.42 -13.49 17.87
CA ASP A 11 8.63 -12.84 18.34
C ASP A 11 9.83 -13.77 18.20
N ASP A 12 10.87 -13.32 17.51
CA ASP A 12 12.14 -14.03 17.26
C ASP A 12 11.96 -15.46 16.69
N VAL A 13 10.91 -15.69 15.90
CA VAL A 13 10.68 -17.00 15.28
C VAL A 13 11.76 -17.30 14.24
N PRO A 14 12.54 -18.41 14.38
CA PRO A 14 13.58 -18.80 13.42
C PRO A 14 12.98 -19.51 12.19
N ALA A 15 12.15 -18.77 11.42
CA ALA A 15 11.35 -19.34 10.32
C ALA A 15 12.21 -20.07 9.28
N VAL A 16 13.37 -19.55 8.92
CA VAL A 16 14.32 -20.20 7.99
C VAL A 16 14.71 -21.59 8.50
N ALA A 17 15.20 -21.67 9.74
CA ALA A 17 15.64 -22.95 10.31
C ALA A 17 14.47 -23.97 10.45
N ILE A 18 13.26 -23.48 10.72
CA ILE A 18 12.07 -24.35 10.79
C ILE A 18 11.75 -24.94 9.41
N VAL A 19 11.74 -24.10 8.36
CA VAL A 19 11.45 -24.56 7.00
C VAL A 19 12.55 -25.49 6.48
N GLU A 20 13.83 -25.15 6.66
CA GLU A 20 14.95 -25.99 6.25
C GLU A 20 14.91 -27.36 6.92
N ARG A 21 14.62 -27.41 8.22
CA ARG A 21 14.47 -28.69 8.96
C ARG A 21 13.30 -29.53 8.46
N ALA A 22 12.17 -28.88 8.16
CA ALA A 22 10.97 -29.57 7.72
C ALA A 22 11.06 -30.10 6.27
N THR A 23 11.80 -29.40 5.41
CA THR A 23 11.82 -29.68 3.97
C THR A 23 13.13 -30.30 3.47
N GLY A 24 14.23 -30.14 4.21
CA GLY A 24 15.58 -30.48 3.75
C GLY A 24 16.13 -29.55 2.67
N LEU A 25 15.42 -28.47 2.33
CA LEU A 25 15.78 -27.48 1.31
C LEU A 25 16.36 -26.23 1.95
N ARG A 26 17.28 -25.58 1.25
CA ARG A 26 17.76 -24.24 1.67
C ARG A 26 16.63 -23.23 1.56
N ALA A 27 16.43 -22.41 2.59
CA ALA A 27 15.43 -21.37 2.64
C ALA A 27 16.04 -19.99 2.83
N LYS A 28 15.33 -18.97 2.35
CA LYS A 28 15.62 -17.55 2.63
C LYS A 28 14.30 -16.89 3.01
N LEU A 29 14.39 -15.94 3.93
CA LEU A 29 13.28 -15.07 4.30
C LEU A 29 13.48 -13.71 3.66
N GLU A 30 12.44 -13.18 3.04
CA GLU A 30 12.43 -11.84 2.48
C GLU A 30 11.10 -11.15 2.83
N ASN A 31 11.10 -9.82 2.87
CA ASN A 31 9.88 -9.04 2.94
C ASN A 31 9.02 -9.29 1.68
N ASP A 32 7.70 -9.30 1.80
CA ASP A 32 6.78 -9.62 0.71
C ASP A 32 6.85 -8.62 -0.44
N ALA A 33 6.91 -7.32 -0.17
CA ALA A 33 7.07 -6.30 -1.20
C ALA A 33 8.42 -6.40 -1.91
N ASN A 34 9.50 -6.68 -1.18
CA ASN A 34 10.82 -6.94 -1.75
C ASN A 34 10.82 -8.19 -2.65
N ALA A 35 10.16 -9.27 -2.20
CA ALA A 35 10.04 -10.49 -3.00
C ALA A 35 9.27 -10.24 -4.30
N CYS A 36 8.16 -9.49 -4.23
CA CYS A 36 7.41 -9.07 -5.41
C CYS A 36 8.24 -8.17 -6.33
N ALA A 37 8.99 -7.21 -5.79
CA ALA A 37 9.90 -6.38 -6.58
C ALA A 37 10.95 -7.21 -7.32
N LEU A 38 11.55 -8.20 -6.66
CA LEU A 38 12.48 -9.12 -7.29
C LEU A 38 11.82 -9.95 -8.40
N ALA A 39 10.58 -10.39 -8.19
CA ALA A 39 9.82 -11.15 -9.19
C ALA A 39 9.51 -10.28 -10.43
N GLU A 40 9.01 -9.06 -10.23
CA GLU A 40 8.73 -8.11 -11.30
C GLU A 40 10.00 -7.72 -12.06
N TRP A 41 11.10 -7.51 -11.36
CA TRP A 41 12.38 -7.19 -11.97
C TRP A 41 12.96 -8.34 -12.80
N ARG A 42 12.84 -9.58 -12.32
CA ARG A 42 13.42 -10.74 -13.01
C ARG A 42 12.52 -11.29 -14.10
N PHE A 43 11.21 -11.28 -13.93
CA PHE A 43 10.26 -12.01 -14.74
C PHE A 43 9.11 -11.15 -15.28
N GLY A 44 8.84 -9.99 -14.66
CA GLY A 44 7.69 -9.14 -14.95
C GLY A 44 8.04 -7.84 -15.72
N ALA A 45 7.33 -6.78 -15.38
CA ALA A 45 7.37 -5.47 -16.06
C ALA A 45 8.72 -4.74 -15.92
N GLY A 46 9.50 -5.06 -14.88
CA GLY A 46 10.82 -4.46 -14.64
C GLY A 46 11.99 -5.16 -15.34
N ARG A 47 11.75 -6.13 -16.22
CA ARG A 47 12.83 -6.86 -16.90
C ARG A 47 13.71 -5.93 -17.73
N GLY A 48 15.03 -6.06 -17.53
CA GLY A 48 16.02 -5.31 -18.28
C GLY A 48 16.39 -3.96 -17.68
N THR A 49 15.69 -3.50 -16.65
CA THR A 49 16.03 -2.28 -15.93
C THR A 49 17.10 -2.53 -14.87
N SER A 50 17.87 -1.51 -14.52
CA SER A 50 18.80 -1.51 -13.40
C SER A 50 18.25 -0.78 -12.17
N ASP A 51 17.28 0.12 -12.40
CA ASP A 51 16.71 0.98 -11.37
C ASP A 51 15.17 0.98 -11.48
N MET A 52 14.51 0.33 -10.52
CA MET A 52 13.07 0.11 -10.53
C MET A 52 12.48 0.29 -9.14
N VAL A 53 11.28 0.85 -9.06
CA VAL A 53 10.45 0.83 -7.85
C VAL A 53 9.23 -0.04 -8.10
N PHE A 54 8.96 -0.98 -7.21
CA PHE A 54 7.72 -1.72 -7.16
C PHE A 54 6.89 -1.22 -5.98
N LEU A 55 5.61 -0.94 -6.23
CA LEU A 55 4.64 -0.55 -5.21
C LEU A 55 3.50 -1.56 -5.16
N THR A 56 3.15 -2.01 -3.97
CA THR A 56 2.00 -2.89 -3.76
C THR A 56 0.99 -2.22 -2.82
N PHE A 57 -0.26 -2.23 -3.22
CA PHE A 57 -1.37 -1.60 -2.52
C PHE A 57 -2.37 -2.68 -2.07
N GLY A 58 -2.30 -3.03 -0.80
CA GLY A 58 -3.23 -3.94 -0.13
C GLY A 58 -3.92 -3.22 1.03
N THR A 59 -3.96 -3.86 2.20
CA THR A 59 -4.37 -3.22 3.46
C THR A 59 -3.45 -2.04 3.79
N GLY A 60 -2.14 -2.20 3.56
CA GLY A 60 -1.11 -1.17 3.63
C GLY A 60 -0.51 -0.83 2.26
N LEU A 61 0.59 -0.09 2.26
CA LEU A 61 1.41 0.24 1.09
C LEU A 61 2.83 -0.24 1.34
N GLY A 62 3.23 -1.29 0.60
CA GLY A 62 4.60 -1.79 0.59
C GLY A 62 5.34 -1.36 -0.67
N ALA A 63 6.66 -1.30 -0.59
CA ALA A 63 7.52 -1.05 -1.74
C ALA A 63 8.77 -1.92 -1.70
N GLY A 64 9.27 -2.26 -2.89
CA GLY A 64 10.60 -2.84 -3.07
C GLY A 64 11.35 -2.05 -4.14
N ILE A 65 12.62 -1.73 -3.86
CA ILE A 65 13.43 -0.87 -4.71
C ILE A 65 14.61 -1.67 -5.25
N ILE A 66 14.76 -1.65 -6.55
CA ILE A 66 15.99 -2.11 -7.21
C ILE A 66 16.80 -0.86 -7.56
N ALA A 67 18.04 -0.81 -7.14
CA ALA A 67 18.96 0.28 -7.42
C ALA A 67 20.31 -0.29 -7.87
N ASN A 68 20.82 0.17 -9.01
CA ASN A 68 22.05 -0.35 -9.63
C ASN A 68 22.06 -1.88 -9.76
N GLY A 69 20.94 -2.48 -10.18
CA GLY A 69 20.81 -3.92 -10.36
C GLY A 69 20.79 -4.75 -9.07
N ARG A 70 20.44 -4.15 -7.93
CA ARG A 70 20.38 -4.82 -6.62
C ARG A 70 19.19 -4.35 -5.81
N LEU A 71 18.61 -5.27 -5.04
CA LEU A 71 17.60 -4.92 -4.06
C LEU A 71 18.17 -3.99 -2.99
N LEU A 72 17.50 -2.87 -2.75
CA LEU A 72 17.84 -1.89 -1.71
C LEU A 72 17.26 -2.34 -0.37
N CYS A 73 18.04 -3.01 0.44
CA CYS A 73 17.62 -3.45 1.78
C CYS A 73 17.90 -2.42 2.88
N GLY A 74 18.84 -1.46 2.63
CA GLY A 74 19.34 -0.57 3.69
C GLY A 74 20.18 -1.30 4.74
N HIS A 75 20.62 -0.56 5.75
CA HIS A 75 21.52 -1.08 6.79
C HIS A 75 20.85 -2.17 7.66
N SER A 76 19.60 -2.00 8.01
CA SER A 76 18.85 -2.88 8.92
C SER A 76 17.82 -3.78 8.22
N GLY A 77 17.80 -3.80 6.87
CA GLY A 77 16.80 -4.53 6.10
C GLY A 77 15.46 -3.80 5.95
N MET A 78 15.37 -2.53 6.40
CA MET A 78 14.14 -1.72 6.35
C MET A 78 14.15 -0.72 5.18
N GLY A 79 15.00 -0.92 4.17
CA GLY A 79 14.99 -0.10 2.96
C GLY A 79 13.71 -0.35 2.15
N GLY A 80 13.13 0.74 1.60
CA GLY A 80 11.94 0.63 0.77
C GLY A 80 10.61 0.94 1.48
N GLU A 81 10.61 1.34 2.76
CA GLU A 81 9.40 1.70 3.52
C GLU A 81 8.77 3.03 3.05
N CYS A 82 8.50 3.13 1.73
CA CYS A 82 7.98 4.35 1.09
C CYS A 82 6.58 4.74 1.62
N GLY A 83 5.78 3.77 2.04
CA GLY A 83 4.46 4.02 2.61
C GLY A 83 4.49 4.91 3.85
N HIS A 84 5.61 4.96 4.56
CA HIS A 84 5.79 5.77 5.76
C HIS A 84 6.15 7.23 5.49
N ILE A 85 6.38 7.63 4.23
CA ILE A 85 6.65 9.02 3.86
C ILE A 85 5.42 9.86 4.20
N ARG A 86 5.63 10.96 4.93
CA ARG A 86 4.56 11.92 5.19
C ARG A 86 4.42 12.85 3.98
N ILE A 87 3.26 12.82 3.33
CA ILE A 87 2.94 13.65 2.16
C ILE A 87 1.95 14.78 2.49
N ALA A 88 1.34 14.75 3.69
CA ALA A 88 0.49 15.83 4.18
C ALA A 88 0.64 15.99 5.69
N SER A 89 0.33 17.20 6.21
CA SER A 89 0.40 17.49 7.65
C SER A 89 -0.67 16.77 8.47
N SER A 90 -1.77 16.39 7.84
CA SER A 90 -2.91 15.68 8.42
C SER A 90 -3.57 14.78 7.38
N GLY A 91 -4.49 13.92 7.80
CA GLY A 91 -5.22 13.03 6.92
C GLY A 91 -5.28 11.59 7.46
N PRO A 92 -5.62 10.63 6.60
CA PRO A 92 -5.69 9.23 6.99
C PRO A 92 -4.39 8.72 7.60
N VAL A 93 -4.52 7.73 8.47
CA VAL A 93 -3.39 7.15 9.20
C VAL A 93 -2.95 5.86 8.51
N GLY A 94 -1.66 5.78 8.16
CA GLY A 94 -1.00 4.55 7.76
C GLY A 94 0.19 4.29 8.68
N TYR A 95 0.32 3.07 9.20
CA TYR A 95 1.35 2.66 10.14
C TYR A 95 1.53 3.64 11.33
N GLY A 96 0.41 4.07 11.92
CA GLY A 96 0.38 5.02 13.04
C GLY A 96 0.75 6.46 12.69
N LYS A 97 0.95 6.81 11.41
CA LYS A 97 1.34 8.13 10.94
C LYS A 97 0.24 8.79 10.12
N ALA A 98 -0.35 9.87 10.66
CA ALA A 98 -1.33 10.69 9.94
C ALA A 98 -0.67 11.39 8.74
N GLY A 99 -1.40 11.45 7.62
CA GLY A 99 -0.93 12.10 6.40
C GLY A 99 0.21 11.37 5.69
N SER A 100 0.38 10.06 5.96
CA SER A 100 1.38 9.24 5.28
C SER A 100 0.93 8.83 3.87
N PHE A 101 1.87 8.44 3.03
CA PHE A 101 1.60 7.93 1.69
C PHE A 101 0.69 6.69 1.75
N GLU A 102 0.98 5.75 2.65
CA GLU A 102 0.12 4.61 2.93
C GLU A 102 -1.28 5.04 3.39
N GLY A 103 -1.35 6.04 4.30
CA GLY A 103 -2.63 6.55 4.82
C GLY A 103 -3.55 7.05 3.72
N PHE A 104 -3.04 7.64 2.66
CA PHE A 104 -3.87 8.13 1.54
C PHE A 104 -4.12 7.09 0.45
N CYS A 105 -3.19 6.17 0.20
CA CYS A 105 -3.19 5.37 -1.02
C CYS A 105 -3.44 3.89 -0.82
N SER A 106 -3.32 3.36 0.41
CA SER A 106 -3.63 1.95 0.69
C SER A 106 -5.14 1.70 0.73
N GLY A 107 -5.55 0.44 0.63
CA GLY A 107 -6.95 0.06 0.79
C GLY A 107 -7.53 0.48 2.15
N GLY A 108 -6.73 0.40 3.21
CA GLY A 108 -7.08 0.91 4.53
C GLY A 108 -7.20 2.43 4.58
N GLY A 109 -6.35 3.13 3.83
CA GLY A 109 -6.37 4.58 3.69
C GLY A 109 -7.58 5.09 2.91
N ILE A 110 -7.87 4.49 1.76
CA ILE A 110 -9.07 4.79 0.95
C ILE A 110 -10.34 4.58 1.78
N ALA A 111 -10.41 3.51 2.57
CA ALA A 111 -11.53 3.28 3.48
C ALA A 111 -11.67 4.40 4.53
N GLN A 112 -10.56 4.94 5.06
CA GLN A 112 -10.60 6.07 5.98
C GLN A 112 -11.08 7.35 5.28
N LEU A 113 -10.60 7.66 4.08
CA LEU A 113 -11.08 8.79 3.28
C LEU A 113 -12.59 8.70 3.05
N GLY A 114 -13.08 7.51 2.69
CA GLY A 114 -14.50 7.27 2.52
C GLY A 114 -15.30 7.48 3.81
N ARG A 115 -14.81 6.99 4.93
CA ARG A 115 -15.47 7.21 6.24
C ARG A 115 -15.54 8.69 6.59
N PHE A 116 -14.46 9.45 6.40
CA PHE A 116 -14.47 10.90 6.67
C PHE A 116 -15.51 11.61 5.81
N ARG A 117 -15.63 11.22 4.54
CA ARG A 117 -16.64 11.79 3.64
C ARG A 117 -18.07 11.39 4.04
N ALA A 118 -18.27 10.11 4.38
CA ALA A 118 -19.56 9.60 4.83
C ALA A 118 -20.00 10.26 6.14
N GLU A 119 -19.13 10.41 7.12
CA GLU A 119 -19.42 11.12 8.37
C GLU A 119 -19.83 12.58 8.15
N ALA A 120 -19.14 13.27 7.23
CA ALA A 120 -19.47 14.64 6.88
C ALA A 120 -20.87 14.73 6.21
N ALA A 121 -21.17 13.80 5.31
CA ALA A 121 -22.45 13.71 4.62
C ALA A 121 -23.62 13.38 5.58
N LEU A 122 -23.43 12.43 6.50
CA LEU A 122 -24.39 12.09 7.55
C LEU A 122 -24.70 13.29 8.46
N LYS A 123 -23.66 14.02 8.91
CA LYS A 123 -23.83 15.25 9.70
C LYS A 123 -24.58 16.35 8.96
N ALA A 124 -24.43 16.41 7.62
CA ALA A 124 -25.14 17.35 6.77
C ALA A 124 -26.59 16.92 6.44
N GLY A 125 -27.01 15.73 6.84
CA GLY A 125 -28.33 15.18 6.53
C GLY A 125 -28.50 14.65 5.11
N HIS A 126 -27.39 14.38 4.43
CA HIS A 126 -27.34 13.88 3.05
C HIS A 126 -26.51 12.58 2.98
N PRO A 127 -27.02 11.46 3.54
CA PRO A 127 -26.27 10.21 3.58
C PRO A 127 -25.89 9.71 2.19
N LEU A 128 -24.71 9.11 2.05
CA LEU A 128 -24.21 8.58 0.80
C LEU A 128 -24.84 7.23 0.47
N ALA A 129 -25.00 6.91 -0.81
CA ALA A 129 -25.62 5.66 -1.25
C ALA A 129 -24.94 4.40 -0.67
N TRP A 130 -23.66 4.48 -0.40
CA TRP A 130 -22.83 3.40 0.14
C TRP A 130 -22.59 3.48 1.68
N CYS A 131 -23.22 4.47 2.36
CA CYS A 131 -23.18 4.61 3.82
C CYS A 131 -24.37 5.47 4.27
N GLN A 132 -25.46 4.82 4.69
CA GLN A 132 -26.74 5.47 4.99
C GLN A 132 -26.87 5.91 6.44
N THR A 133 -26.15 5.25 7.34
CA THR A 133 -26.22 5.46 8.80
C THR A 133 -24.82 5.40 9.41
N GLU A 134 -24.70 5.90 10.65
CA GLU A 134 -23.45 5.76 11.41
C GLU A 134 -23.05 4.29 11.64
N ALA A 135 -24.03 3.38 11.72
CA ALA A 135 -23.80 1.95 11.88
C ALA A 135 -23.11 1.32 10.65
N ASP A 136 -23.19 1.95 9.48
CA ASP A 136 -22.56 1.47 8.24
C ASP A 136 -21.07 1.87 8.16
N LEU A 137 -20.63 2.89 8.90
CA LEU A 137 -19.26 3.40 8.82
C LEU A 137 -18.16 2.32 8.98
N PRO A 138 -18.27 1.35 9.91
CA PRO A 138 -17.26 0.30 10.05
C PRO A 138 -17.16 -0.61 8.80
N SER A 139 -18.22 -0.74 8.03
CA SER A 139 -18.26 -1.59 6.81
C SER A 139 -17.71 -0.90 5.57
N VAL A 140 -17.47 0.42 5.62
CA VAL A 140 -16.89 1.19 4.51
C VAL A 140 -15.48 0.69 4.23
N SER A 141 -15.25 0.26 3.00
CA SER A 141 -14.00 -0.30 2.50
C SER A 141 -13.64 0.28 1.14
N ALA A 142 -12.38 0.14 0.71
CA ALA A 142 -11.98 0.53 -0.64
C ALA A 142 -12.87 -0.15 -1.70
N LYS A 143 -13.26 -1.42 -1.47
CA LYS A 143 -14.14 -2.15 -2.39
C LYS A 143 -15.53 -1.51 -2.48
N THR A 144 -16.18 -1.21 -1.35
CA THR A 144 -17.53 -0.61 -1.36
C THR A 144 -17.53 0.77 -2.02
N ILE A 145 -16.46 1.55 -1.84
CA ILE A 145 -16.27 2.86 -2.48
C ILE A 145 -15.99 2.65 -3.97
N GLY A 146 -15.14 1.69 -4.36
CA GLY A 146 -14.86 1.36 -5.76
C GLY A 146 -16.11 0.94 -6.51
N ASP A 147 -16.87 0.00 -5.94
CA ASP A 147 -18.13 -0.45 -6.53
C ASP A 147 -19.16 0.72 -6.72
N ALA A 148 -19.12 1.75 -5.87
CA ALA A 148 -19.92 2.95 -6.01
C ALA A 148 -19.38 3.90 -7.09
N ALA A 149 -18.06 4.09 -7.13
CA ALA A 149 -17.40 4.91 -8.15
C ALA A 149 -17.64 4.35 -9.56
N ASP A 150 -17.59 3.03 -9.74
CA ASP A 150 -17.87 2.35 -11.01
C ASP A 150 -19.30 2.57 -11.48
N ARG A 151 -20.22 2.83 -10.55
CA ARG A 151 -21.61 3.23 -10.86
C ARG A 151 -21.80 4.73 -11.10
N GLY A 152 -20.72 5.52 -11.05
CA GLY A 152 -20.76 6.96 -11.27
C GLY A 152 -21.13 7.79 -10.03
N ASP A 153 -21.05 7.22 -8.81
CA ASP A 153 -21.27 7.97 -7.58
C ASP A 153 -20.17 9.03 -7.39
N ALA A 154 -20.57 10.30 -7.43
CA ALA A 154 -19.62 11.43 -7.43
C ALA A 154 -18.80 11.52 -6.14
N ASP A 155 -19.38 11.13 -5.00
CA ASP A 155 -18.67 11.14 -3.72
C ASP A 155 -17.64 10.03 -3.64
N ALA A 156 -17.94 8.86 -4.18
CA ALA A 156 -17.01 7.74 -4.28
C ALA A 156 -15.87 8.05 -5.27
N VAL A 157 -16.18 8.63 -6.43
CA VAL A 157 -15.18 9.11 -7.41
C VAL A 157 -14.24 10.11 -6.75
N ALA A 158 -14.76 11.09 -6.02
CA ALA A 158 -13.93 12.09 -5.34
C ALA A 158 -12.98 11.51 -4.28
N VAL A 159 -13.33 10.39 -3.65
CA VAL A 159 -12.41 9.65 -2.75
C VAL A 159 -11.22 9.10 -3.53
N TYR A 160 -11.45 8.49 -4.70
CA TYR A 160 -10.40 7.96 -5.55
C TYR A 160 -9.56 9.05 -6.21
N GLU A 161 -10.17 10.18 -6.60
CA GLU A 161 -9.43 11.34 -7.11
C GLU A 161 -8.45 11.91 -6.06
N GLU A 162 -8.89 12.03 -4.80
CA GLU A 162 -7.98 12.45 -3.72
C GLU A 162 -6.84 11.44 -3.52
N SER A 163 -7.15 10.14 -3.47
CA SER A 163 -6.13 9.09 -3.37
C SER A 163 -5.17 9.12 -4.55
N GLY A 164 -5.68 9.26 -5.78
CA GLY A 164 -4.87 9.34 -7.01
C GLY A 164 -3.95 10.57 -7.03
N ARG A 165 -4.45 11.73 -6.60
CA ARG A 165 -3.64 12.94 -6.47
C ARG A 165 -2.50 12.73 -5.47
N ARG A 166 -2.77 12.12 -4.32
CA ARG A 166 -1.75 11.78 -3.32
C ARG A 166 -0.76 10.72 -3.81
N LEU A 167 -1.24 9.78 -4.62
CA LEU A 167 -0.36 8.84 -5.31
C LEU A 167 0.64 9.59 -6.18
N GLY A 168 0.19 10.55 -6.99
CA GLY A 168 1.06 11.38 -7.82
C GLY A 168 2.12 12.14 -7.00
N GLU A 169 1.73 12.73 -5.85
CA GLU A 169 2.66 13.41 -4.94
C GLU A 169 3.73 12.42 -4.39
N GLY A 170 3.33 11.23 -3.95
CA GLY A 170 4.26 10.21 -3.48
C GLY A 170 5.20 9.69 -4.57
N LEU A 171 4.67 9.47 -5.78
CA LEU A 171 5.48 9.08 -6.94
C LEU A 171 6.51 10.14 -7.32
N SER A 172 6.14 11.43 -7.28
CA SER A 172 7.06 12.54 -7.55
C SER A 172 8.26 12.52 -6.60
N ILE A 173 8.02 12.28 -5.30
CA ILE A 173 9.10 12.16 -4.31
C ILE A 173 10.05 11.00 -4.64
N LEU A 174 9.49 9.86 -5.02
CA LEU A 174 10.30 8.68 -5.38
C LEU A 174 11.11 8.92 -6.66
N ILE A 175 10.53 9.59 -7.64
CA ILE A 175 11.20 9.98 -8.89
C ILE A 175 12.36 10.93 -8.59
N ASP A 176 12.13 11.95 -7.79
CA ASP A 176 13.15 12.96 -7.46
C ASP A 176 14.33 12.38 -6.67
N ILE A 177 14.08 11.38 -5.81
CA ILE A 177 15.12 10.77 -4.96
C ILE A 177 15.87 9.65 -5.67
N LEU A 178 15.15 8.78 -6.41
CA LEU A 178 15.67 7.52 -6.93
C LEU A 178 15.94 7.55 -8.44
N ASN A 179 15.30 8.46 -9.18
CA ASN A 179 15.36 8.55 -10.63
C ASN A 179 15.22 7.17 -11.32
N PRO A 180 14.17 6.40 -11.03
CA PRO A 180 14.05 5.04 -11.54
C PRO A 180 13.72 5.01 -13.03
N GLU A 181 14.19 3.99 -13.75
CA GLU A 181 13.81 3.73 -15.14
C GLU A 181 12.34 3.28 -15.27
N CYS A 182 11.81 2.64 -14.21
CA CYS A 182 10.48 2.06 -14.20
C CYS A 182 9.88 2.10 -12.80
N ILE A 183 8.58 2.41 -12.72
CA ILE A 183 7.77 2.21 -11.52
C ILE A 183 6.67 1.21 -11.86
N VAL A 184 6.65 0.09 -11.16
CA VAL A 184 5.64 -0.96 -11.32
C VAL A 184 4.63 -0.86 -10.19
N ILE A 185 3.36 -0.70 -10.54
CA ILE A 185 2.24 -0.60 -9.60
C ILE A 185 1.44 -1.90 -9.64
N GLY A 186 1.37 -2.58 -8.51
CA GLY A 186 0.66 -3.85 -8.37
C GLY A 186 -0.56 -3.79 -7.47
N SER A 187 -1.28 -4.91 -7.38
CA SER A 187 -2.39 -5.15 -6.46
C SER A 187 -3.66 -4.36 -6.77
N ILE A 188 -4.09 -3.44 -5.89
CA ILE A 188 -5.45 -2.85 -5.93
C ILE A 188 -5.76 -2.15 -7.27
N PHE A 189 -4.78 -1.51 -7.88
CA PHE A 189 -4.95 -0.80 -9.16
C PHE A 189 -5.02 -1.74 -10.37
N ALA A 190 -4.64 -3.01 -10.22
CA ALA A 190 -4.76 -4.02 -11.26
C ALA A 190 -6.15 -4.69 -11.32
N ARG A 191 -7.07 -4.34 -10.42
CA ARG A 191 -8.38 -4.97 -10.27
C ARG A 191 -9.55 -4.13 -10.77
N SER A 192 -9.32 -2.89 -11.12
CA SER A 192 -10.31 -1.99 -11.74
C SER A 192 -9.94 -1.85 -13.21
N GLU A 193 -10.68 -2.53 -14.07
CA GLU A 193 -10.68 -2.31 -15.51
C GLU A 193 -11.57 -1.11 -15.86
#